data_f5f87371d594af39ff5b3cc543435b4f
#
_entry.id   f5f87371d594af39ff5b3cc543435b4f
#
_cell.length_a   1.000
_cell.length_b   1.000
_cell.length_c   1.000
_cell.angle_alpha   90.00
_cell.angle_beta   90.00
_cell.angle_gamma   90.00
#
_symmetry.space_group_name_H-M   'P 1'
#
loop_
_entity.id
_entity.type
_entity.pdbx_description
1 polymer ?
#
loop_
_entity_poly.entity_id
_entity_poly.type
_entity_poly.pdbx_seq_one_letter_code
_entity_poly.pdbx_strand_id
1 'polypeptide(L)'
;MKLNWKLFAPLVVAILVWLIGAPEGLSANSWIYVSIFAGLVVGLILEPMPPAFIGIIAVTVSMLFKVGPAPVVDKATGVAKAITDAQAISWGLSGFSNAIVWLIFAAFMIGIGYENSGLGRRIALFLVAKLGKSSLG
;
A
#
# COMPACT_ATOMS: atom_id res chain seq x y z
N MET A 1 -10.47 10.31 -28.44
CA MET A 1 -9.92 9.72 -27.20
C MET A 1 -10.17 10.70 -26.06
N LYS A 2 -11.12 10.42 -25.15
CA LYS A 2 -11.27 11.25 -23.95
C LYS A 2 -10.07 10.93 -23.05
N LEU A 3 -9.13 11.86 -23.01
CA LEU A 3 -7.99 11.79 -22.12
C LEU A 3 -8.54 11.71 -20.70
N ASN A 4 -8.42 10.55 -20.06
CA ASN A 4 -8.91 10.36 -18.71
C ASN A 4 -8.05 11.21 -17.76
N TRP A 5 -8.48 12.45 -17.51
CA TRP A 5 -7.78 13.39 -16.63
C TRP A 5 -7.49 12.77 -15.25
N LYS A 6 -8.31 11.80 -14.81
CA LYS A 6 -8.11 11.02 -13.58
C LYS A 6 -6.79 10.24 -13.55
N LEU A 7 -6.26 9.89 -14.73
CA LEU A 7 -5.00 9.14 -14.85
C LEU A 7 -3.79 10.06 -14.65
N PHE A 8 -3.93 11.33 -15.02
CA PHE A 8 -2.87 12.33 -14.88
C PHE A 8 -2.88 13.06 -13.54
N ALA A 9 -4.04 13.15 -12.88
CA ALA A 9 -4.19 13.86 -11.61
C ALA A 9 -3.20 13.38 -10.52
N PRO A 10 -2.96 12.06 -10.30
CA PRO A 10 -1.97 11.58 -9.34
C PRO A 10 -0.55 12.05 -9.66
N LEU A 11 -0.19 12.04 -10.94
CA LEU A 11 1.11 12.52 -11.42
C LEU A 11 1.28 14.02 -11.21
N VAL A 12 0.25 14.80 -11.55
CA VAL A 12 0.26 16.26 -11.36
C VAL A 12 0.42 16.61 -9.88
N VAL A 13 -0.31 15.93 -8.99
CA VAL A 13 -0.20 16.17 -7.55
C VAL A 13 1.19 15.79 -7.03
N ALA A 14 1.75 14.67 -7.44
CA ALA A 14 3.10 14.29 -7.05
C ALA A 14 4.13 15.34 -7.48
N ILE A 15 4.03 15.84 -8.72
CA ILE A 15 4.93 16.87 -9.24
C ILE A 15 4.72 18.21 -8.49
N LEU A 16 3.48 18.61 -8.22
CA LEU A 16 3.19 19.84 -7.49
C LEU A 16 3.77 19.80 -6.07
N VAL A 17 3.58 18.69 -5.35
CA VAL A 17 4.15 18.52 -4.00
C VAL A 17 5.68 18.55 -4.06
N TRP A 18 6.28 17.91 -5.06
CA TRP A 18 7.72 17.94 -5.25
C TRP A 18 8.27 19.35 -5.51
N LEU A 19 7.55 20.18 -6.31
CA LEU A 19 7.93 21.55 -6.64
C LEU A 19 7.85 22.53 -5.46
N ILE A 20 7.04 22.25 -4.45
CA ILE A 20 6.95 23.09 -3.22
C ILE A 20 8.30 23.12 -2.48
N GLY A 21 9.14 22.08 -2.66
CA GLY A 21 10.43 21.96 -1.98
C GLY A 21 10.32 21.37 -0.57
N ALA A 22 11.42 20.77 -0.13
CA ALA A 22 11.47 20.14 1.19
C ALA A 22 11.41 21.20 2.31
N PRO A 23 10.50 21.04 3.31
CA PRO A 23 10.48 21.91 4.48
C PRO A 23 11.74 21.73 5.33
N GLU A 24 12.04 22.72 6.15
CA GLU A 24 13.18 22.67 7.07
C GLU A 24 13.10 21.42 7.98
N GLY A 25 14.18 20.66 8.03
CA GLY A 25 14.27 19.42 8.81
C GLY A 25 13.97 18.13 8.06
N LEU A 26 13.52 18.19 6.79
CA LEU A 26 13.31 16.99 5.99
C LEU A 26 14.39 16.85 4.89
N SER A 27 14.92 15.62 4.73
CA SER A 27 15.88 15.36 3.65
C SER A 27 15.18 15.41 2.28
N ALA A 28 15.93 15.79 1.23
CA ALA A 28 15.40 15.82 -0.13
C ALA A 28 14.80 14.46 -0.56
N ASN A 29 15.44 13.35 -0.19
CA ASN A 29 14.94 12.01 -0.47
C ASN A 29 13.61 11.72 0.24
N SER A 30 13.47 12.13 1.49
CA SER A 30 12.21 11.97 2.23
C SER A 30 11.09 12.82 1.61
N TRP A 31 11.41 13.99 1.08
CA TRP A 31 10.43 14.84 0.40
C TRP A 31 9.94 14.24 -0.91
N ILE A 32 10.84 13.66 -1.71
CA ILE A 32 10.47 12.92 -2.92
C ILE A 32 9.53 11.76 -2.57
N TYR A 33 9.83 11.03 -1.49
CA TYR A 33 8.96 9.95 -1.02
C TYR A 33 7.56 10.45 -0.63
N VAL A 34 7.46 11.57 0.09
CA VAL A 34 6.18 12.21 0.43
C VAL A 34 5.42 12.61 -0.83
N SER A 35 6.11 13.11 -1.86
CA SER A 35 5.50 13.49 -3.13
C SER A 35 4.90 12.29 -3.87
N ILE A 36 5.63 11.17 -3.92
CA ILE A 36 5.15 9.91 -4.49
C ILE A 36 3.96 9.39 -3.69
N PHE A 37 4.02 9.46 -2.36
CA PHE A 37 2.93 9.04 -1.48
C PHE A 37 1.67 9.89 -1.66
N ALA A 38 1.81 11.20 -1.83
CA ALA A 38 0.68 12.09 -2.13
C ALA A 38 0.01 11.70 -3.46
N GLY A 39 0.81 11.43 -4.49
CA GLY A 39 0.31 10.93 -5.78
C GLY A 39 -0.40 9.57 -5.65
N LEU A 40 0.15 8.65 -4.85
CA LEU A 40 -0.48 7.36 -4.55
C LEU A 40 -1.86 7.55 -3.91
N VAL A 41 -1.97 8.39 -2.88
CA VAL A 41 -3.24 8.64 -2.17
C VAL A 41 -4.29 9.21 -3.12
N VAL A 42 -3.93 10.20 -3.93
CA VAL A 42 -4.84 10.77 -4.94
C VAL A 42 -5.23 9.72 -5.98
N GLY A 43 -4.30 8.86 -6.40
CA GLY A 43 -4.57 7.75 -7.30
C GLY A 43 -5.58 6.76 -6.72
N LEU A 44 -5.44 6.41 -5.44
CA LEU A 44 -6.39 5.53 -4.75
C LEU A 44 -7.78 6.16 -4.59
N ILE A 45 -7.87 7.48 -4.38
CA ILE A 45 -9.15 8.20 -4.24
C ILE A 45 -9.87 8.31 -5.59
N LEU A 46 -9.15 8.59 -6.67
CA LEU A 46 -9.73 8.79 -8.01
C LEU A 46 -10.02 7.47 -8.74
N GLU A 47 -9.40 6.37 -8.29
CA GLU A 47 -9.53 5.01 -8.85
C GLU A 47 -9.48 4.97 -10.41
N PRO A 48 -8.48 5.58 -11.06
CA PRO A 48 -8.35 5.51 -12.52
C PRO A 48 -8.07 4.10 -13.03
N MET A 49 -7.54 3.24 -12.17
CA MET A 49 -7.22 1.83 -12.39
C MET A 49 -7.36 1.05 -11.08
N PRO A 50 -7.37 -0.30 -11.12
CA PRO A 50 -7.44 -1.11 -9.90
C PRO A 50 -6.38 -0.72 -8.87
N PRO A 51 -6.73 -0.62 -7.56
CA PRO A 51 -5.83 -0.13 -6.50
C PRO A 51 -4.50 -0.86 -6.43
N ALA A 52 -4.49 -2.17 -6.75
CA ALA A 52 -3.27 -2.97 -6.78
C ALA A 52 -2.23 -2.44 -7.78
N PHE A 53 -2.65 -1.99 -8.96
CA PHE A 53 -1.75 -1.41 -9.97
C PHE A 53 -1.16 -0.08 -9.50
N ILE A 54 -1.98 0.76 -8.88
CA ILE A 54 -1.54 2.05 -8.33
C ILE A 54 -0.46 1.82 -7.26
N GLY A 55 -0.68 0.85 -6.36
CA GLY A 55 0.28 0.46 -5.34
C GLY A 55 1.60 -0.05 -5.92
N ILE A 56 1.54 -0.96 -6.91
CA ILE A 56 2.72 -1.50 -7.57
C ILE A 56 3.52 -0.38 -8.27
N ILE A 57 2.85 0.52 -8.98
CA ILE A 57 3.50 1.66 -9.65
C ILE A 57 4.20 2.55 -8.63
N ALA A 58 3.54 2.91 -7.52
CA ALA A 58 4.12 3.77 -6.50
C ALA A 58 5.35 3.14 -5.84
N VAL A 59 5.29 1.84 -5.51
CA VAL A 59 6.43 1.10 -4.94
C VAL A 59 7.57 1.03 -5.96
N THR A 60 7.28 0.72 -7.22
CA THR A 60 8.30 0.66 -8.30
C THR A 60 8.98 2.01 -8.48
N VAL A 61 8.21 3.10 -8.54
CA VAL A 61 8.75 4.46 -8.65
C VAL A 61 9.63 4.79 -7.45
N SER A 62 9.21 4.44 -6.22
CA SER A 62 10.01 4.65 -5.00
C SER A 62 11.33 3.88 -5.03
N MET A 63 11.34 2.64 -5.55
CA MET A 63 12.57 1.87 -5.75
C MET A 63 13.52 2.51 -6.77
N LEU A 64 12.99 2.97 -7.89
CA LEU A 64 13.76 3.61 -8.95
C LEU A 64 14.45 4.91 -8.45
N PHE A 65 13.73 5.71 -7.67
CA PHE A 65 14.29 6.91 -7.05
C PHE A 65 15.07 6.63 -5.77
N LYS A 66 15.11 5.39 -5.28
CA LYS A 66 15.83 4.97 -4.06
C LYS A 66 15.45 5.76 -2.81
N VAL A 67 14.20 6.16 -2.70
CA VAL A 67 13.74 7.11 -1.66
C VAL A 67 13.10 6.45 -0.44
N GLY A 68 12.90 5.14 -0.46
CA GLY A 68 12.26 4.42 0.66
C GLY A 68 13.20 4.01 1.79
N PRO A 69 14.36 3.42 1.49
CA PRO A 69 15.27 2.95 2.52
C PRO A 69 15.90 4.09 3.32
N ALA A 70 16.11 3.87 4.62
CA ALA A 70 16.91 4.79 5.42
C ALA A 70 18.37 4.76 4.92
N PRO A 71 19.05 5.92 4.83
CA PRO A 71 20.45 5.96 4.47
C PRO A 71 21.29 5.24 5.54
N VAL A 72 22.19 4.37 5.08
CA VAL A 72 23.14 3.71 5.97
C VAL A 72 24.26 4.68 6.29
N VAL A 73 24.36 5.10 7.55
CA VAL A 73 25.45 5.96 8.03
C VAL A 73 26.64 5.09 8.37
N ASP A 74 27.77 5.36 7.76
CA ASP A 74 29.04 4.72 8.12
C ASP A 74 29.44 5.15 9.54
N LYS A 75 29.52 4.18 10.45
CA LYS A 75 29.84 4.44 11.86
C LYS A 75 31.27 5.01 12.08
N ALA A 76 32.18 4.81 11.12
CA ALA A 76 33.55 5.28 11.23
C ALA A 76 33.70 6.72 10.75
N THR A 77 32.93 7.14 9.73
CA THR A 77 33.07 8.45 9.08
C THR A 77 31.90 9.38 9.34
N GLY A 78 30.80 8.88 9.87
CA GLY A 78 29.55 9.66 10.04
C GLY A 78 28.87 10.06 8.73
N VAL A 79 29.37 9.61 7.59
CA VAL A 79 28.86 9.99 6.26
C VAL A 79 27.76 9.04 5.84
N ALA A 80 26.65 9.59 5.35
CA ALA A 80 25.55 8.80 4.77
C ALA A 80 26.01 8.15 3.46
N LYS A 81 26.00 6.81 3.42
CA LYS A 81 26.35 6.05 2.22
C LYS A 81 25.18 6.05 1.24
N ALA A 82 25.47 6.17 -0.05
CA ALA A 82 24.46 6.11 -1.10
C ALA A 82 23.68 4.78 -1.04
N ILE A 83 22.36 4.86 -1.19
CA ILE A 83 21.47 3.70 -1.21
C ILE A 83 21.74 2.89 -2.48
N THR A 84 22.07 1.60 -2.30
CA THR A 84 22.29 0.68 -3.42
C THR A 84 20.97 0.18 -4.01
N ASP A 85 21.01 -0.28 -5.26
CA ASP A 85 19.82 -0.85 -5.93
C ASP A 85 19.24 -2.04 -5.16
N ALA A 86 20.12 -2.90 -4.64
CA ALA A 86 19.73 -4.05 -3.82
C ALA A 86 18.97 -3.64 -2.55
N GLN A 87 19.39 -2.55 -1.89
CA GLN A 87 18.69 -2.01 -0.72
C GLN A 87 17.32 -1.43 -1.08
N ALA A 88 17.23 -0.71 -2.19
CA ALA A 88 15.97 -0.17 -2.67
C ALA A 88 14.96 -1.27 -3.02
N ILE A 89 15.40 -2.32 -3.73
CA ILE A 89 14.59 -3.47 -4.10
C ILE A 89 14.15 -4.25 -2.84
N SER A 90 15.07 -4.55 -1.93
CA SER A 90 14.77 -5.25 -0.70
C SER A 90 13.75 -4.48 0.16
N TRP A 91 13.89 -3.16 0.24
CA TRP A 91 12.93 -2.31 0.94
C TRP A 91 11.54 -2.34 0.28
N GLY A 92 11.48 -2.16 -1.04
CA GLY A 92 10.20 -2.14 -1.77
C GLY A 92 9.46 -3.47 -1.71
N LEU A 93 10.20 -4.60 -1.67
CA LEU A 93 9.64 -5.94 -1.53
C LEU A 93 9.43 -6.39 -0.08
N SER A 94 9.84 -5.60 0.90
CA SER A 94 9.75 -5.96 2.34
C SER A 94 8.31 -6.22 2.81
N GLY A 95 7.31 -5.58 2.18
CA GLY A 95 5.90 -5.85 2.44
C GLY A 95 5.50 -7.30 2.17
N PHE A 96 6.11 -7.96 1.17
CA PHE A 96 5.84 -9.35 0.85
C PHE A 96 6.44 -10.34 1.86
N SER A 97 7.44 -9.94 2.63
CA SER A 97 8.02 -10.75 3.73
C SER A 97 7.37 -10.47 5.08
N ASN A 98 6.39 -9.59 5.15
CA ASN A 98 5.74 -9.23 6.40
C ASN A 98 4.64 -10.25 6.75
N ALA A 99 4.78 -10.90 7.92
CA ALA A 99 3.82 -11.91 8.40
C ALA A 99 2.40 -11.36 8.56
N ILE A 100 2.24 -10.08 8.95
CA ILE A 100 0.93 -9.45 9.13
C ILE A 100 0.21 -9.33 7.78
N VAL A 101 0.91 -8.98 6.70
CA VAL A 101 0.33 -8.89 5.35
C VAL A 101 -0.21 -10.26 4.91
N TRP A 102 0.56 -11.33 5.14
CA TRP A 102 0.13 -12.68 4.82
C TRP A 102 -1.02 -13.18 5.69
N LEU A 103 -1.05 -12.78 6.97
CA LEU A 103 -2.18 -13.09 7.86
C LEU A 103 -3.47 -12.42 7.38
N ILE A 104 -3.41 -11.14 7.01
CA ILE A 104 -4.56 -10.42 6.45
C ILE A 104 -4.99 -11.06 5.12
N PHE A 105 -4.06 -11.39 4.24
CA PHE A 105 -4.35 -12.08 2.97
C PHE A 105 -5.06 -13.41 3.21
N ALA A 106 -4.55 -14.24 4.13
CA ALA A 106 -5.18 -15.51 4.49
C ALA A 106 -6.59 -15.31 5.05
N ALA A 107 -6.80 -14.32 5.91
CA ALA A 107 -8.11 -13.99 6.45
C ALA A 107 -9.11 -13.60 5.35
N PHE A 108 -8.70 -12.78 4.38
CA PHE A 108 -9.53 -12.45 3.22
C PHE A 108 -9.85 -13.67 2.35
N MET A 109 -8.87 -14.54 2.09
CA MET A 109 -9.08 -15.75 1.31
C MET A 109 -10.09 -16.69 1.98
N ILE A 110 -9.97 -16.86 3.31
CA ILE A 110 -10.94 -17.64 4.09
C ILE A 110 -12.32 -16.98 4.05
N GLY A 111 -12.41 -15.66 4.19
CA GLY A 111 -13.65 -14.90 4.09
C GLY A 111 -14.38 -15.11 2.77
N ILE A 112 -13.66 -14.97 1.66
CA ILE A 112 -14.20 -15.19 0.30
C ILE A 112 -14.64 -16.66 0.13
N GLY A 113 -13.83 -17.61 0.61
CA GLY A 113 -14.18 -19.03 0.61
C GLY A 113 -15.46 -19.32 1.41
N TYR A 114 -15.61 -18.70 2.57
CA TYR A 114 -16.79 -18.80 3.42
C TYR A 114 -18.05 -18.25 2.74
N GLU A 115 -17.95 -17.10 2.09
CA GLU A 115 -19.04 -16.48 1.34
C GLU A 115 -19.47 -17.35 0.14
N ASN A 116 -18.52 -17.74 -0.70
CA ASN A 116 -18.76 -18.47 -1.94
C ASN A 116 -19.25 -19.91 -1.70
N SER A 117 -18.84 -20.55 -0.59
CA SER A 117 -19.29 -21.91 -0.23
C SER A 117 -20.71 -21.96 0.35
N GLY A 118 -21.29 -20.81 0.68
CA GLY A 118 -22.57 -20.73 1.38
C GLY A 118 -22.54 -21.32 2.81
N LEU A 119 -21.34 -21.56 3.35
CA LEU A 119 -21.13 -22.15 4.68
C LEU A 119 -21.75 -21.28 5.76
N GLY A 120 -21.65 -19.95 5.64
CA GLY A 120 -22.26 -19.01 6.57
C GLY A 120 -23.77 -19.20 6.70
N ARG A 121 -24.47 -19.34 5.57
CA ARG A 121 -25.90 -19.61 5.56
C ARG A 121 -26.26 -20.95 6.23
N ARG A 122 -25.46 -21.98 5.97
CA ARG A 122 -25.66 -23.32 6.58
C ARG A 122 -25.47 -23.30 8.09
N ILE A 123 -24.41 -22.63 8.57
CA ILE A 123 -24.17 -22.48 10.01
C ILE A 123 -25.26 -21.65 10.67
N ALA A 124 -25.68 -20.53 10.05
CA ALA A 124 -26.76 -19.70 10.59
C ALA A 124 -28.07 -20.49 10.68
N LEU A 125 -28.46 -21.23 9.65
CA LEU A 125 -29.67 -22.06 9.66
C LEU A 125 -29.57 -23.18 10.71
N PHE A 126 -28.42 -23.81 10.86
CA PHE A 126 -28.19 -24.83 11.89
C PHE A 126 -28.35 -24.25 13.30
N LEU A 127 -27.75 -23.09 13.55
CA LEU A 127 -27.86 -22.41 14.85
C LEU A 127 -29.30 -21.99 15.14
N VAL A 128 -30.00 -21.41 14.17
CA VAL A 128 -31.41 -21.04 14.32
C VAL A 128 -32.29 -22.26 14.58
N ALA A 129 -32.06 -23.36 13.85
CA ALA A 129 -32.80 -24.60 14.06
C ALA A 129 -32.56 -25.22 15.45
N LYS A 130 -31.35 -25.10 15.98
CA LYS A 130 -30.98 -25.67 17.27
C LYS A 130 -31.35 -24.76 18.46
N LEU A 131 -31.23 -23.45 18.30
CA LEU A 131 -31.48 -22.47 19.37
C LEU A 131 -32.90 -21.90 19.29
N GLY A 132 -33.52 -21.87 18.11
CA GLY A 132 -34.83 -21.28 17.88
C GLY A 132 -36.03 -22.03 18.51
N LYS A 133 -35.80 -23.23 19.08
CA LYS A 133 -36.83 -23.97 19.85
C LYS A 133 -37.10 -23.40 21.24
N SER A 134 -36.30 -22.43 21.71
CA SER A 134 -36.38 -21.87 23.07
C SER A 134 -36.70 -20.37 23.09
N SER A 135 -37.00 -19.73 22.00
CA SER A 135 -37.12 -18.25 21.92
C SER A 135 -38.54 -17.73 21.68
N LEU A 136 -39.54 -18.42 22.17
CA LEU A 136 -40.92 -17.89 22.21
C LEU A 136 -41.51 -18.17 23.61
N GLY A 137 -41.11 -17.39 24.55
CA GLY A 137 -41.81 -17.03 25.73
C GLY A 137 -42.02 -15.54 25.74
#